data_c31bc249fc5c1f7f5150b62c13b9f097
#
_entry.id   c31bc249fc5c1f7f5150b62c13b9f097
#
_cell.length_a   1.000
_cell.length_b   1.000
_cell.length_c   1.000
_cell.angle_alpha   90.00
_cell.angle_beta   90.00
_cell.angle_gamma   90.00
#
_symmetry.space_group_name_H-M   'P 1'
#
loop_
_entity.id
_entity.type
_entity.pdbx_description
1 polymer ?
#
loop_
_entity_poly.entity_id
_entity_poly.type
_entity_poly.pdbx_seq_one_letter_code
_entity_poly.pdbx_strand_id
1 'polypeptide(L)'
;MKLVFVTGNDNKAREAAQILGTEIERVKIPLDEIQSTDLRVIVEHKARQAYAQLKTPVMVEDVSLAIKQLGGLPGPFVKWFQEGIGSQGIADMLSKPDRSVDYIVGYGFFDGARFEYVEAVTKGMIA
;
A
#
# COMPACT_ATOMS: atom_id res chain seq x y z
N MET A 1 -20.50 11.98 -6.66
CA MET A 1 -19.15 12.55 -6.47
C MET A 1 -18.13 11.56 -6.99
N LYS A 2 -17.22 12.02 -7.83
CA LYS A 2 -16.24 11.16 -8.47
C LYS A 2 -15.06 10.88 -7.53
N LEU A 3 -14.75 9.60 -7.32
CA LEU A 3 -13.59 9.20 -6.55
C LEU A 3 -12.37 9.07 -7.46
N VAL A 4 -11.27 9.68 -7.06
CA VAL A 4 -10.01 9.62 -7.80
C VAL A 4 -9.07 8.65 -7.10
N PHE A 5 -8.59 7.64 -7.82
CA PHE A 5 -7.57 6.71 -7.32
C PHE A 5 -6.20 7.21 -7.77
N VAL A 6 -5.38 7.61 -6.81
CA VAL A 6 -4.03 8.10 -7.08
C VAL A 6 -3.08 6.90 -7.11
N THR A 7 -2.81 6.40 -8.31
CA THR A 7 -1.92 5.26 -8.51
C THR A 7 -1.31 5.31 -9.91
N GLY A 8 -0.11 4.79 -10.07
CA GLY A 8 0.51 4.57 -11.36
C GLY A 8 0.11 3.25 -12.04
N ASN A 9 -0.75 2.46 -11.41
CA ASN A 9 -1.10 1.12 -11.87
C ASN A 9 -2.54 1.06 -12.38
N ASP A 10 -2.71 0.98 -13.71
CA ASP A 10 -4.03 0.91 -14.36
C ASP A 10 -4.84 -0.31 -13.93
N ASN A 11 -4.18 -1.45 -13.71
CA ASN A 11 -4.88 -2.67 -13.31
C ASN A 11 -5.50 -2.53 -11.93
N LYS A 12 -4.80 -1.89 -11.00
CA LYS A 12 -5.33 -1.64 -9.66
C LYS A 12 -6.56 -0.74 -9.71
N ALA A 13 -6.54 0.30 -10.54
CA ALA A 13 -7.69 1.19 -10.70
C ALA A 13 -8.89 0.46 -11.30
N ARG A 14 -8.67 -0.40 -12.29
CA ARG A 14 -9.74 -1.21 -12.89
C ARG A 14 -10.35 -2.20 -11.90
N GLU A 15 -9.50 -2.89 -11.14
CA GLU A 15 -9.96 -3.82 -10.11
C GLU A 15 -10.78 -3.11 -9.04
N ALA A 16 -10.33 -1.95 -8.58
CA ALA A 16 -11.06 -1.16 -7.61
C ALA A 16 -12.42 -0.72 -8.14
N ALA A 17 -12.49 -0.28 -9.41
CA ALA A 17 -13.74 0.11 -10.04
C ALA A 17 -14.73 -1.05 -10.12
N GLN A 18 -14.25 -2.25 -10.44
CA GLN A 18 -15.08 -3.47 -10.48
C GLN A 18 -15.61 -3.83 -9.08
N ILE A 19 -14.75 -3.81 -8.08
CA ILE A 19 -15.13 -4.17 -6.71
C ILE A 19 -16.14 -3.20 -6.14
N LEU A 20 -15.94 -1.90 -6.36
CA LEU A 20 -16.80 -0.85 -5.82
C LEU A 20 -18.06 -0.64 -6.66
N GLY A 21 -18.12 -1.19 -7.88
CA GLY A 21 -19.27 -1.02 -8.77
C GLY A 21 -19.48 0.41 -9.21
N THR A 22 -18.44 1.24 -9.22
CA THR A 22 -18.50 2.63 -9.59
C THR A 22 -17.33 3.02 -10.47
N GLU A 23 -17.52 4.08 -11.24
CA GLU A 23 -16.44 4.61 -12.06
C GLU A 23 -15.39 5.29 -11.19
N ILE A 24 -14.12 4.97 -11.42
CA ILE A 24 -12.99 5.55 -10.71
C ILE A 24 -12.04 6.16 -11.73
N GLU A 25 -11.70 7.42 -11.52
CA GLU A 25 -10.67 8.06 -12.33
C GLU A 25 -9.30 7.74 -11.75
N ARG A 26 -8.38 7.26 -12.59
CA ARG A 26 -7.00 7.05 -12.19
C ARG A 26 -6.18 8.30 -12.48
N VAL A 27 -5.43 8.74 -11.49
CA VAL A 27 -4.50 9.86 -11.64
C VAL A 27 -3.15 9.44 -11.08
N LYS A 28 -2.10 9.75 -11.81
CA LYS A 28 -0.72 9.54 -11.36
C LYS A 28 -0.11 10.90 -11.07
N ILE A 29 0.20 11.16 -9.80
CA ILE A 29 0.91 12.36 -9.37
C ILE A 29 2.03 11.95 -8.42
N PRO A 30 3.14 12.71 -8.38
CA PRO A 30 4.19 12.43 -7.41
C PRO A 30 3.72 12.76 -6.01
N LEU A 31 3.89 11.81 -5.10
CA LEU A 31 3.59 11.95 -3.69
C LEU A 31 4.85 11.65 -2.89
N ASP A 32 5.07 12.41 -1.83
CA ASP A 32 6.13 12.09 -0.89
C ASP A 32 5.75 10.82 -0.14
N GLU A 33 6.69 9.90 -0.03
CA GLU A 33 6.52 8.69 0.76
C GLU A 33 7.36 8.82 2.02
N ILE A 34 6.70 9.13 3.12
CA ILE A 34 7.37 9.19 4.42
C ILE A 34 7.79 7.79 4.85
N GLN A 35 8.83 7.71 5.65
CA GLN A 35 9.32 6.44 6.17
C GLN A 35 8.69 6.16 7.53
N SER A 36 8.02 5.03 7.64
CA SER A 36 7.40 4.57 8.87
C SER A 36 7.24 3.06 8.83
N THR A 37 7.25 2.42 9.97
CA THR A 37 6.89 1.01 10.11
C THR A 37 5.37 0.83 10.18
N ASP A 38 4.63 1.91 10.35
CA ASP A 38 3.16 1.90 10.41
C ASP A 38 2.57 2.24 9.05
N LEU A 39 1.99 1.26 8.39
CA LEU A 39 1.40 1.41 7.06
C LEU A 39 0.29 2.47 7.04
N ARG A 40 -0.53 2.53 8.09
CA ARG A 40 -1.60 3.51 8.19
C ARG A 40 -1.07 4.95 8.14
N VAL A 41 0.02 5.21 8.84
CA VAL A 41 0.65 6.54 8.87
C VAL A 41 1.09 6.95 7.46
N ILE A 42 1.69 6.03 6.71
CA ILE A 42 2.13 6.27 5.33
C ILE A 42 0.94 6.56 4.44
N VAL A 43 -0.09 5.74 4.52
CA VAL A 43 -1.30 5.86 3.69
C VAL A 43 -2.04 7.17 3.99
N GLU A 44 -2.17 7.52 5.27
CA GLU A 44 -2.83 8.77 5.65
C GLU A 44 -2.08 9.99 5.10
N HIS A 45 -0.77 10.00 5.22
CA HIS A 45 0.06 11.09 4.68
C HIS A 45 -0.12 11.22 3.16
N LYS A 46 -0.10 10.09 2.45
CA LYS A 46 -0.33 10.06 1.00
C LYS A 46 -1.71 10.62 0.63
N ALA A 47 -2.74 10.20 1.34
CA ALA A 47 -4.11 10.63 1.07
C ALA A 47 -4.27 12.14 1.27
N ARG A 48 -3.74 12.67 2.36
CA ARG A 48 -3.81 14.11 2.66
C ARG A 48 -3.03 14.93 1.64
N GLN A 49 -1.87 14.46 1.23
CA GLN A 49 -1.05 15.12 0.22
C GLN A 49 -1.74 15.12 -1.15
N ALA A 50 -2.32 13.98 -1.54
CA ALA A 50 -3.05 13.87 -2.81
C ALA A 50 -4.25 14.83 -2.83
N TYR A 51 -5.01 14.89 -1.74
CA TYR A 51 -6.13 15.81 -1.63
C TYR A 51 -5.68 17.27 -1.72
N ALA A 52 -4.56 17.62 -1.09
CA ALA A 52 -4.04 18.99 -1.13
C ALA A 52 -3.75 19.45 -2.57
N GLN A 53 -3.35 18.52 -3.44
CA GLN A 53 -3.07 18.82 -4.85
C GLN A 53 -4.32 18.78 -5.72
N LEU A 54 -5.20 17.79 -5.52
CA LEU A 54 -6.32 17.53 -6.43
C LEU A 54 -7.64 18.19 -6.01
N LYS A 55 -7.80 18.50 -4.72
CA LYS A 55 -9.01 19.14 -4.15
C LYS A 55 -10.31 18.38 -4.45
N THR A 56 -10.24 17.06 -4.51
CA THR A 56 -11.37 16.17 -4.73
C THR A 56 -11.17 14.92 -3.86
N PRO A 57 -12.22 14.18 -3.49
CA PRO A 57 -12.05 12.95 -2.75
C PRO A 57 -11.08 12.00 -3.43
N VAL A 58 -10.15 11.44 -2.66
CA VAL A 58 -9.08 10.59 -3.16
C VAL A 58 -9.06 9.25 -2.46
N MET A 59 -8.58 8.23 -3.17
CA MET A 59 -8.19 6.94 -2.65
C MET A 59 -6.73 6.72 -2.96
N VAL A 60 -5.97 6.27 -1.97
CA VAL A 60 -4.56 5.89 -2.14
C VAL A 60 -4.37 4.49 -1.57
N GLU A 61 -3.26 3.84 -1.93
CA GLU A 61 -2.93 2.55 -1.38
C GLU A 61 -1.43 2.42 -1.17
N ASP A 62 -1.05 1.54 -0.27
CA ASP A 62 0.32 1.11 -0.11
C ASP A 62 0.35 -0.32 0.42
N VAL A 63 1.51 -0.96 0.35
CA VAL A 63 1.66 -2.36 0.68
C VAL A 63 2.72 -2.55 1.75
N SER A 64 2.58 -3.67 2.49
CA SER A 64 3.56 -4.08 3.51
C SER A 64 3.74 -5.59 3.43
N LEU A 65 4.97 -6.04 3.54
CA LEU A 65 5.31 -7.45 3.65
C LEU A 65 5.88 -7.70 5.05
N ALA A 66 5.04 -8.20 5.94
CA ALA A 66 5.41 -8.42 7.33
C ALA A 66 5.87 -9.87 7.52
N ILE A 67 7.18 -10.09 7.55
CA ILE A 67 7.77 -11.42 7.73
C ILE A 67 7.97 -11.66 9.23
N LYS A 68 7.34 -12.70 9.74
CA LYS A 68 7.28 -12.96 11.18
C LYS A 68 8.66 -13.10 11.80
N GLN A 69 9.54 -13.91 11.22
CA GLN A 69 10.88 -14.12 11.79
C GLN A 69 11.77 -12.89 11.74
N LEU A 70 11.43 -11.89 10.94
CA LEU A 70 12.13 -10.62 10.87
C LEU A 70 11.45 -9.51 11.71
N GLY A 71 10.55 -9.89 12.62
CA GLY A 71 9.86 -8.93 13.47
C GLY A 71 8.88 -8.04 12.73
N GLY A 72 8.35 -8.51 11.59
CA GLY A 72 7.44 -7.74 10.76
C GLY A 72 8.12 -6.92 9.66
N LEU A 73 9.43 -7.04 9.54
CA LEU A 73 10.19 -6.38 8.46
C LEU A 73 10.27 -7.28 7.23
N PRO A 74 10.47 -6.75 6.03
CA PRO A 74 10.67 -5.35 5.71
C PRO A 74 9.47 -4.44 5.91
N GLY A 75 8.26 -4.98 6.13
CA GLY A 75 7.07 -4.18 6.36
C GLY A 75 6.79 -3.24 5.19
N PRO A 76 6.47 -1.96 5.45
CA PRO A 76 6.24 -0.97 4.39
C PRO A 76 7.48 -0.64 3.54
N PHE A 77 8.67 -1.07 3.96
CA PHE A 77 9.91 -0.86 3.19
C PHE A 77 10.13 -1.92 2.11
N VAL A 78 9.17 -2.80 1.87
CA VAL A 78 9.30 -3.94 0.94
C VAL A 78 9.77 -3.52 -0.47
N LYS A 79 9.34 -2.37 -0.94
CA LYS A 79 9.76 -1.85 -2.25
C LYS A 79 11.28 -1.72 -2.34
N TRP A 80 11.88 -1.15 -1.32
CA TRP A 80 13.34 -0.95 -1.28
C TRP A 80 14.09 -2.26 -1.23
N PHE A 81 13.56 -3.24 -0.49
CA PHE A 81 14.16 -4.56 -0.42
C PHE A 81 14.05 -5.28 -1.76
N GLN A 82 12.90 -5.18 -2.44
CA GLN A 82 12.74 -5.81 -3.76
C GLN A 82 13.65 -5.17 -4.80
N GLU A 83 13.79 -3.86 -4.79
CA GLU A 83 14.70 -3.17 -5.71
C GLU A 83 16.16 -3.48 -5.42
N GLY A 84 16.53 -3.62 -4.15
CA GLY A 84 17.91 -3.85 -3.73
C GLY A 84 18.39 -5.27 -3.89
N ILE A 85 17.60 -6.24 -3.40
CA ILE A 85 18.03 -7.65 -3.33
C ILE A 85 17.08 -8.62 -4.03
N GLY A 86 15.93 -8.16 -4.49
CA GLY A 86 14.95 -8.99 -5.18
C GLY A 86 14.23 -9.97 -4.26
N SER A 87 13.25 -10.68 -4.82
CA SER A 87 12.47 -11.68 -4.07
C SER A 87 13.35 -12.80 -3.54
N GLN A 88 14.34 -13.26 -4.33
CA GLN A 88 15.26 -14.28 -3.90
C GLN A 88 16.14 -13.81 -2.73
N GLY A 89 16.62 -12.57 -2.77
CA GLY A 89 17.40 -11.99 -1.67
C GLY A 89 16.59 -11.88 -0.38
N ILE A 90 15.32 -11.54 -0.49
CA ILE A 90 14.43 -11.53 0.68
C ILE A 90 14.30 -12.94 1.26
N ALA A 91 14.06 -13.95 0.43
CA ALA A 91 13.96 -15.33 0.86
C ALA A 91 15.26 -15.81 1.51
N ASP A 92 16.40 -15.40 0.97
CA ASP A 92 17.72 -15.79 1.48
C ASP A 92 18.04 -15.20 2.87
N MET A 93 17.35 -14.14 3.27
CA MET A 93 17.51 -13.58 4.61
C MET A 93 16.89 -14.45 5.70
N LEU A 94 16.02 -15.39 5.34
CA LEU A 94 15.27 -16.18 6.31
C LEU A 94 16.10 -17.38 6.75
N SER A 95 16.62 -17.34 7.98
CA SER A 95 17.47 -18.37 8.56
C SER A 95 16.72 -19.36 9.46
N LYS A 96 15.49 -19.05 9.83
CA LYS A 96 14.67 -19.85 10.75
C LYS A 96 13.60 -20.64 9.99
N PRO A 97 13.08 -21.75 10.58
CA PRO A 97 12.08 -22.58 9.90
C PRO A 97 10.74 -21.91 9.64
N ASP A 98 10.31 -20.99 10.53
CA ASP A 98 9.04 -20.29 10.37
C ASP A 98 9.17 -19.23 9.27
N ARG A 99 8.56 -19.48 8.13
CA ARG A 99 8.59 -18.60 6.97
C ARG A 99 7.26 -17.85 6.76
N SER A 100 6.48 -17.71 7.84
CA SER A 100 5.18 -17.05 7.80
C SER A 100 5.31 -15.58 7.47
N VAL A 101 4.38 -15.09 6.66
CA VAL A 101 4.34 -13.71 6.21
C VAL A 101 2.90 -13.23 6.08
N ASP A 102 2.67 -11.97 6.41
CA ASP A 102 1.42 -11.26 6.10
C ASP A 102 1.72 -10.25 4.99
N TYR A 103 1.01 -10.41 3.87
CA TYR A 103 0.99 -9.40 2.82
C TYR A 103 -0.21 -8.49 3.07
N ILE A 104 0.05 -7.21 3.28
CA ILE A 104 -0.96 -6.25 3.70
C ILE A 104 -1.07 -5.17 2.64
N VAL A 105 -2.31 -4.90 2.20
CA VAL A 105 -2.60 -3.75 1.35
C VAL A 105 -3.43 -2.79 2.19
N GLY A 106 -2.92 -1.57 2.37
CA GLY A 106 -3.63 -0.52 3.08
C GLY A 106 -4.25 0.44 2.08
N TYR A 107 -5.54 0.74 2.26
CA TYR A 107 -6.27 1.70 1.45
C TYR A 107 -6.68 2.88 2.31
N GLY A 108 -6.45 4.09 1.82
CA GLY A 108 -6.86 5.31 2.48
C GLY A 108 -7.81 6.11 1.61
N PHE A 109 -8.84 6.66 2.23
CA PHE A 109 -9.86 7.51 1.58
C PHE A 109 -9.89 8.83 2.32
N PHE A 110 -9.80 9.93 1.61
CA PHE A 110 -9.86 11.26 2.22
C PHE A 110 -10.66 12.21 1.34
N ASP A 111 -11.67 12.84 1.94
CA ASP A 111 -12.55 13.77 1.24
C ASP A 111 -12.30 15.25 1.62
N GLY A 112 -11.24 15.51 2.36
CA GLY A 112 -10.91 16.84 2.86
C GLY A 112 -11.34 17.09 4.30
N ALA A 113 -12.25 16.25 4.82
CA ALA A 113 -12.74 16.35 6.20
C ALA A 113 -12.49 15.06 6.97
N ARG A 114 -12.82 13.92 6.38
CA ARG A 114 -12.76 12.62 7.04
C ARG A 114 -11.77 11.69 6.33
N PHE A 115 -10.90 11.07 7.13
CA PHE A 115 -9.99 10.02 6.66
C PHE A 115 -10.51 8.66 7.12
N GLU A 116 -10.54 7.69 6.19
CA GLU A 116 -10.85 6.30 6.49
C GLU A 116 -9.75 5.40 5.99
N TYR A 117 -9.45 4.37 6.77
CA TYR A 117 -8.39 3.41 6.46
C TYR A 117 -8.93 1.99 6.56
N VAL A 118 -8.59 1.18 5.54
CA VAL A 118 -8.99 -0.23 5.47
C VAL A 118 -7.77 -1.05 5.07
N GLU A 119 -7.60 -2.20 5.69
CA GLU A 119 -6.53 -3.15 5.33
C GLU A 119 -7.12 -4.44 4.78
N ALA A 120 -6.47 -4.98 3.74
CA ALA A 120 -6.66 -6.35 3.29
C ALA A 120 -5.39 -7.14 3.63
N VAL A 121 -5.53 -8.23 4.37
CA VAL A 121 -4.39 -9.05 4.80
C VAL A 121 -4.48 -10.43 4.16
N THR A 122 -3.41 -10.82 3.48
CA THR A 122 -3.25 -12.17 2.92
C THR A 122 -2.13 -12.87 3.67
N LYS A 123 -2.46 -13.98 4.31
CA LYS A 123 -1.48 -14.79 5.02
C LYS A 123 -0.84 -15.80 4.09
N GLY A 124 0.47 -15.98 4.22
CA GLY A 124 1.20 -16.90 3.37
C GLY A 124 2.52 -17.33 3.95
N MET A 125 3.34 -17.91 3.11
CA MET A 125 4.69 -18.35 3.46
C MET A 125 5.64 -18.02 2.33
N ILE A 126 6.84 -17.59 2.69
CA ILE A 126 7.93 -17.39 1.74
C ILE A 126 8.48 -18.77 1.34
N ALA A 127 8.53 -19.02 0.05
CA ALA A 127 9.05 -20.28 -0.51
C ALA A 127 10.56 -20.48 -0.27
#